data_3bfb2c272716358385d40a0078330943
#
_entry.id   3bfb2c272716358385d40a0078330943
#
_cell.length_a   1.000
_cell.length_b   1.000
_cell.length_c   1.000
_cell.angle_alpha   90.00
_cell.angle_beta   90.00
_cell.angle_gamma   90.00
#
_symmetry.space_group_name_H-M   'P 1'
#
loop_
_entity.id
_entity.type
_entity.pdbx_description
1 polymer ?
#
loop_
_entity_poly.entity_id
_entity_poly.type
_entity_poly.pdbx_seq_one_letter_code
_entity_poly.pdbx_strand_id
1 'polypeptide(L)'
;MELSTAVTLIKEGVTRSREAQVWADLGAGTGLFTMALSTLLPDGSTIYAIDKDRNAMGNIVIPSHNVILKKIAIDFVNDPLETEHLDGLLMANALHYVSDKLSFLKKVKQTLKSSAKILIIEYDREKSNPWVPYPISYRTLEHLSHDLKNASIEKIGSTPSKYEANIYSALLSFN
;
A
#
# COMPACT_ATOMS: atom_id res chain seq x y z
N MET A 1 -3.57 -7.79 13.70
CA MET A 1 -2.20 -8.10 13.18
C MET A 1 -1.21 -7.33 14.04
N GLU A 2 -0.08 -7.96 14.36
CA GLU A 2 1.00 -7.31 15.12
C GLU A 2 1.90 -6.49 14.18
N LEU A 3 2.58 -5.46 14.72
CA LEU A 3 3.49 -4.61 13.95
C LEU A 3 4.62 -5.41 13.30
N SER A 4 5.19 -6.39 14.00
CA SER A 4 6.25 -7.28 13.48
C SER A 4 5.80 -8.07 12.25
N THR A 5 4.55 -8.52 12.24
CA THR A 5 3.96 -9.21 11.08
C THR A 5 3.80 -8.25 9.90
N ALA A 6 3.32 -7.03 10.15
CA ALA A 6 3.19 -6.00 9.10
C ALA A 6 4.55 -5.65 8.49
N VAL A 7 5.60 -5.48 9.32
CA VAL A 7 6.98 -5.27 8.85
C VAL A 7 7.44 -6.44 7.98
N THR A 8 7.21 -7.68 8.43
CA THR A 8 7.61 -8.87 7.67
C THR A 8 6.96 -8.94 6.30
N LEU A 9 5.69 -8.52 6.18
CA LEU A 9 4.96 -8.54 4.91
C LEU A 9 5.47 -7.51 3.90
N ILE A 10 6.10 -6.41 4.34
CA ILE A 10 6.46 -5.31 3.42
C ILE A 10 7.98 -5.13 3.25
N LYS A 11 8.82 -5.67 4.13
CA LYS A 11 10.26 -5.38 4.17
C LYS A 11 11.01 -5.70 2.87
N GLU A 12 10.61 -6.75 2.14
CA GLU A 12 11.27 -7.15 0.88
C GLU A 12 10.86 -6.22 -0.29
N GLY A 13 9.76 -5.47 -0.14
CA GLY A 13 9.30 -4.51 -1.15
C GLY A 13 9.81 -3.09 -0.94
N VAL A 14 10.37 -2.77 0.24
CA VAL A 14 10.97 -1.47 0.52
C VAL A 14 12.44 -1.49 0.10
N THR A 15 12.78 -0.67 -0.88
CA THR A 15 14.16 -0.59 -1.38
C THR A 15 15.08 -0.04 -0.28
N ARG A 16 16.11 -0.81 0.06
CA ARG A 16 17.15 -0.34 0.97
C ARG A 16 17.94 0.79 0.31
N SER A 17 17.90 1.95 0.90
CA SER A 17 18.59 3.16 0.45
C SER A 17 19.18 3.90 1.65
N ARG A 18 20.17 4.74 1.41
CA ARG A 18 20.64 5.75 2.37
C ARG A 18 19.99 7.11 2.12
N GLU A 19 19.39 7.28 0.95
CA GLU A 19 18.71 8.53 0.58
C GLU A 19 17.27 8.51 1.06
N ALA A 20 16.80 9.66 1.54
CA ALA A 20 15.43 9.88 1.95
C ALA A 20 14.44 9.55 0.82
N GLN A 21 13.35 8.89 1.16
CA GLN A 21 12.31 8.45 0.23
C GLN A 21 10.97 9.12 0.55
N VAL A 22 10.12 9.21 -0.46
CA VAL A 22 8.75 9.71 -0.33
C VAL A 22 7.77 8.59 -0.66
N TRP A 23 6.93 8.23 0.30
CA TRP A 23 5.94 7.16 0.19
C TRP A 23 4.53 7.66 0.46
N ALA A 24 3.55 7.01 -0.14
CA ALA A 24 2.14 7.16 0.23
C ALA A 24 1.58 5.83 0.74
N ASP A 25 0.79 5.87 1.81
CA ASP A 25 0.00 4.75 2.34
C ASP A 25 -1.47 5.07 2.09
N LEU A 26 -2.08 4.44 1.06
CA LEU A 26 -3.47 4.66 0.67
C LEU A 26 -4.40 3.71 1.43
N GLY A 27 -5.33 4.28 2.16
CA GLY A 27 -6.17 3.56 3.11
C GLY A 27 -5.43 3.27 4.41
N ALA A 28 -4.71 4.24 4.93
CA ALA A 28 -3.85 4.11 6.11
C ALA A 28 -4.60 3.66 7.38
N GLY A 29 -5.91 3.97 7.48
CA GLY A 29 -6.73 3.60 8.63
C GLY A 29 -6.12 4.04 9.95
N THR A 30 -5.94 3.09 10.88
CA THR A 30 -5.29 3.33 12.19
C THR A 30 -3.76 3.33 12.13
N GLY A 31 -3.15 3.15 10.95
CA GLY A 31 -1.73 3.36 10.69
C GLY A 31 -0.80 2.19 10.96
N LEU A 32 -1.31 0.96 11.08
CA LEU A 32 -0.45 -0.20 11.34
C LEU A 32 0.66 -0.34 10.29
N PHE A 33 0.31 -0.23 9.01
CA PHE A 33 1.27 -0.35 7.91
C PHE A 33 2.08 0.93 7.71
N THR A 34 1.51 2.11 7.99
CA THR A 34 2.26 3.38 8.10
C THR A 34 3.39 3.26 9.13
N MET A 35 3.09 2.72 10.32
CA MET A 35 4.09 2.46 11.36
C MET A 35 5.15 1.45 10.91
N ALA A 36 4.72 0.34 10.30
CA ALA A 36 5.64 -0.67 9.76
C ALA A 36 6.60 -0.07 8.71
N LEU A 37 6.06 0.70 7.78
CA LEU A 37 6.83 1.38 6.74
C LEU A 37 7.85 2.36 7.33
N SER A 38 7.45 3.14 8.34
CA SER A 38 8.37 4.10 8.98
C SER A 38 9.60 3.47 9.62
N THR A 39 9.54 2.19 10.02
CA THR A 39 10.70 1.46 10.59
C THR A 39 11.69 0.99 9.53
N LEU A 40 11.29 0.99 8.27
CA LEU A 40 12.09 0.48 7.13
C LEU A 40 12.70 1.59 6.29
N LEU A 41 12.16 2.81 6.39
CA LEU A 41 12.63 3.95 5.60
C LEU A 41 13.84 4.62 6.24
N PRO A 42 14.76 5.15 5.43
CA PRO A 42 15.89 5.93 5.92
C PRO A 42 15.45 7.27 6.53
N ASP A 43 16.33 7.84 7.33
CA ASP A 43 16.14 9.15 7.95
C ASP A 43 15.83 10.24 6.93
N GLY A 44 14.96 11.16 7.29
CA GLY A 44 14.50 12.26 6.42
C GLY A 44 13.40 11.86 5.43
N SER A 45 13.01 10.59 5.36
CA SER A 45 11.93 10.14 4.50
C SER A 45 10.57 10.73 4.91
N THR A 46 9.65 10.81 3.96
CA THR A 46 8.28 11.31 4.18
C THR A 46 7.27 10.22 3.86
N ILE A 47 6.28 10.03 4.73
CA ILE A 47 5.11 9.17 4.49
C ILE A 47 3.86 10.04 4.47
N TYR A 48 3.12 9.99 3.38
CA TYR A 48 1.76 10.50 3.27
C TYR A 48 0.78 9.40 3.69
N ALA A 49 0.23 9.46 4.90
CA ALA A 49 -0.86 8.60 5.33
C ALA A 49 -2.18 9.18 4.83
N ILE A 50 -2.85 8.46 3.94
CA ILE A 50 -4.03 8.94 3.22
C ILE A 50 -5.22 8.03 3.55
N ASP A 51 -6.27 8.59 4.12
CA ASP A 51 -7.53 7.90 4.40
C ASP A 51 -8.68 8.92 4.47
N LYS A 52 -9.89 8.48 4.15
CA LYS A 52 -11.08 9.32 4.35
C LYS A 52 -11.51 9.45 5.81
N ASP A 53 -11.15 8.48 6.66
CA ASP A 53 -11.44 8.51 8.10
C ASP A 53 -10.36 9.31 8.84
N ARG A 54 -10.59 10.63 8.98
CA ARG A 54 -9.73 11.53 9.74
C ARG A 54 -9.54 11.08 11.20
N ASN A 55 -10.56 10.49 11.81
CA ASN A 55 -10.49 10.07 13.21
C ASN A 55 -9.59 8.85 13.38
N ALA A 56 -9.69 7.87 12.48
CA ALA A 56 -8.78 6.71 12.47
C ALA A 56 -7.32 7.16 12.34
N MET A 57 -7.03 8.08 11.41
CA MET A 57 -5.68 8.62 11.22
C MET A 57 -5.20 9.50 12.37
N GLY A 58 -6.11 10.10 13.13
CA GLY A 58 -5.77 11.03 14.22
C GLY A 58 -4.73 10.47 15.19
N ASN A 59 -4.85 9.19 15.50
CA ASN A 59 -4.03 8.49 16.49
C ASN A 59 -2.77 7.82 15.92
N ILE A 60 -2.47 7.97 14.62
CA ILE A 60 -1.24 7.39 14.05
C ILE A 60 -0.04 8.08 14.68
N VAL A 61 0.80 7.28 15.35
CA VAL A 61 2.11 7.69 15.86
C VAL A 61 3.13 6.71 15.31
N ILE A 62 4.11 7.22 14.56
CA ILE A 62 5.18 6.39 14.01
C ILE A 62 6.33 6.25 15.00
N PRO A 63 6.96 5.06 15.10
CA PRO A 63 8.07 4.82 16.02
C PRO A 63 9.38 5.52 15.61
N SER A 64 9.54 5.81 14.31
CA SER A 64 10.74 6.50 13.81
C SER A 64 10.63 8.00 14.03
N HIS A 65 11.59 8.58 14.77
CA HIS A 65 11.65 10.03 15.01
C HIS A 65 12.19 10.83 13.82
N ASN A 66 12.84 10.17 12.87
CA ASN A 66 13.52 10.80 11.74
C ASN A 66 12.74 10.67 10.42
N VAL A 67 11.53 10.09 10.46
CA VAL A 67 10.61 10.02 9.32
C VAL A 67 9.49 11.04 9.52
N ILE A 68 9.18 11.79 8.48
CA ILE A 68 8.13 12.82 8.49
C ILE A 68 6.80 12.15 8.14
N LEU A 69 5.81 12.23 9.03
CA LEU A 69 4.44 11.77 8.78
C LEU A 69 3.54 12.94 8.40
N LYS A 70 2.91 12.85 7.23
CA LYS A 70 1.87 13.78 6.77
C LYS A 70 0.55 13.04 6.64
N LYS A 71 -0.50 13.51 7.32
CA LYS A 71 -1.84 12.92 7.30
C LYS A 71 -2.75 13.70 6.37
N ILE A 72 -3.36 13.04 5.37
CA ILE A 72 -4.23 13.67 4.38
C ILE A 72 -5.59 12.98 4.40
N ALA A 73 -6.63 13.72 4.75
CA ALA A 73 -7.99 13.18 4.83
C ALA A 73 -8.73 13.38 3.51
N ILE A 74 -8.64 12.38 2.62
CA ILE A 74 -9.35 12.34 1.33
C ILE A 74 -9.82 10.92 1.01
N ASP A 75 -10.80 10.77 0.15
CA ASP A 75 -11.18 9.49 -0.43
C ASP A 75 -10.30 9.19 -1.66
N PHE A 76 -9.24 8.43 -1.48
CA PHE A 76 -8.27 8.12 -2.54
C PHE A 76 -8.88 7.43 -3.77
N VAL A 77 -10.10 6.87 -3.65
CA VAL A 77 -10.81 6.25 -4.77
C VAL A 77 -11.42 7.32 -5.68
N ASN A 78 -12.02 8.35 -5.08
CA ASN A 78 -12.82 9.36 -5.78
C ASN A 78 -12.09 10.70 -5.96
N ASP A 79 -11.22 11.06 -5.03
CA ASP A 79 -10.50 12.33 -5.05
C ASP A 79 -9.18 12.26 -5.82
N PRO A 80 -8.65 13.37 -6.31
CA PRO A 80 -7.31 13.41 -6.90
C PRO A 80 -6.24 13.22 -5.82
N LEU A 81 -5.22 12.42 -6.13
CA LEU A 81 -4.02 12.32 -5.32
C LEU A 81 -3.09 13.48 -5.68
N GLU A 82 -2.95 14.44 -4.77
CA GLU A 82 -2.05 15.59 -4.94
C GLU A 82 -0.62 15.27 -4.48
N THR A 83 -0.18 14.03 -4.71
CA THR A 83 1.18 13.58 -4.41
C THR A 83 1.88 13.23 -5.72
N GLU A 84 3.12 13.69 -5.88
CA GLU A 84 3.93 13.42 -7.06
C GLU A 84 5.32 12.92 -6.66
N HIS A 85 6.00 12.27 -7.63
CA HIS A 85 7.37 11.78 -7.47
C HIS A 85 7.57 10.84 -6.28
N LEU A 86 6.60 9.95 -6.03
CA LEU A 86 6.70 8.95 -4.98
C LEU A 86 7.76 7.89 -5.32
N ASP A 87 8.57 7.52 -4.33
CA ASP A 87 9.49 6.39 -4.39
C ASP A 87 8.79 5.05 -4.19
N GLY A 88 7.62 5.07 -3.57
CA GLY A 88 6.77 3.90 -3.39
C GLY A 88 5.36 4.25 -2.93
N LEU A 89 4.47 3.29 -3.12
CA LEU A 89 3.10 3.37 -2.70
C LEU A 89 2.71 2.07 -1.99
N LEU A 90 2.00 2.19 -0.88
CA LEU A 90 1.50 1.10 -0.08
C LEU A 90 -0.02 1.11 -0.09
N MET A 91 -0.63 -0.05 -0.27
CA MET A 91 -2.06 -0.30 -0.11
C MET A 91 -2.24 -1.58 0.70
N ALA A 92 -2.63 -1.45 1.95
CA ALA A 92 -2.84 -2.58 2.82
C ALA A 92 -4.32 -2.72 3.22
N ASN A 93 -5.00 -3.77 2.72
CA ASN A 93 -6.44 -3.96 2.86
C ASN A 93 -7.24 -2.74 2.37
N ALA A 94 -6.83 -2.15 1.27
CA ALA A 94 -7.37 -0.92 0.72
C ALA A 94 -7.78 -1.03 -0.75
N LEU A 95 -7.08 -1.85 -1.55
CA LEU A 95 -7.37 -2.01 -2.98
C LEU A 95 -8.75 -2.67 -3.22
N HIS A 96 -9.25 -3.45 -2.27
CA HIS A 96 -10.57 -4.07 -2.37
C HIS A 96 -11.74 -3.08 -2.24
N TYR A 97 -11.51 -1.80 -1.95
CA TYR A 97 -12.52 -0.73 -2.05
C TYR A 97 -12.61 -0.14 -3.45
N VAL A 98 -11.65 -0.41 -4.32
CA VAL A 98 -11.63 0.07 -5.70
C VAL A 98 -12.36 -0.91 -6.61
N SER A 99 -13.44 -0.49 -7.27
CA SER A 99 -14.18 -1.32 -8.21
C SER A 99 -13.40 -1.55 -9.51
N ASP A 100 -12.93 -0.48 -10.17
CA ASP A 100 -12.08 -0.53 -11.37
C ASP A 100 -10.61 -0.38 -10.99
N LYS A 101 -10.00 -1.51 -10.62
CA LYS A 101 -8.61 -1.55 -10.17
C LYS A 101 -7.62 -1.23 -11.29
N LEU A 102 -7.93 -1.62 -12.52
CA LEU A 102 -7.04 -1.39 -13.66
C LEU A 102 -6.88 0.11 -13.94
N SER A 103 -7.99 0.83 -14.07
CA SER A 103 -7.99 2.28 -14.28
C SER A 103 -7.35 3.00 -13.09
N PHE A 104 -7.66 2.56 -11.88
CA PHE A 104 -7.06 3.12 -10.66
C PHE A 104 -5.53 2.96 -10.64
N LEU A 105 -4.99 1.77 -10.87
CA LEU A 105 -3.56 1.52 -10.88
C LEU A 105 -2.85 2.28 -12.01
N LYS A 106 -3.50 2.45 -13.17
CA LYS A 106 -2.97 3.31 -14.25
C LYS A 106 -2.90 4.78 -13.82
N LYS A 107 -3.90 5.30 -13.09
CA LYS A 107 -3.92 6.66 -12.54
C LYS A 107 -2.82 6.84 -11.49
N VAL A 108 -2.74 5.92 -10.53
CA VAL A 108 -1.75 5.96 -9.45
C VAL A 108 -0.32 5.88 -9.97
N LYS A 109 -0.08 5.09 -11.02
CA LYS A 109 1.25 5.02 -11.66
C LYS A 109 1.80 6.39 -12.06
N GLN A 110 0.94 7.35 -12.40
CA GLN A 110 1.36 8.70 -12.81
C GLN A 110 1.95 9.53 -11.66
N THR A 111 1.67 9.16 -10.41
CA THR A 111 2.24 9.83 -9.22
C THR A 111 3.60 9.27 -8.82
N LEU A 112 4.03 8.18 -9.45
CA LEU A 112 5.23 7.44 -9.10
C LEU A 112 6.42 7.87 -9.93
N LYS A 113 7.63 7.81 -9.34
CA LYS A 113 8.89 7.83 -10.08
C LYS A 113 9.00 6.58 -10.97
N SER A 114 9.85 6.61 -11.98
CA SER A 114 10.05 5.47 -12.91
C SER A 114 10.51 4.18 -12.23
N SER A 115 11.30 4.28 -11.15
CA SER A 115 11.80 3.15 -10.37
C SER A 115 10.92 2.77 -9.17
N ALA A 116 9.81 3.50 -8.98
CA ALA A 116 8.94 3.30 -7.83
C ALA A 116 8.16 1.98 -7.90
N LYS A 117 7.73 1.52 -6.75
CA LYS A 117 7.03 0.25 -6.57
C LYS A 117 5.71 0.45 -5.84
N ILE A 118 4.74 -0.43 -6.10
CA ILE A 118 3.49 -0.50 -5.34
C ILE A 118 3.50 -1.78 -4.52
N LEU A 119 3.39 -1.63 -3.21
CA LEU A 119 3.17 -2.71 -2.26
C LEU A 119 1.68 -2.91 -2.05
N ILE A 120 1.17 -4.09 -2.34
CA ILE A 120 -0.25 -4.44 -2.19
C ILE A 120 -0.35 -5.59 -1.19
N ILE A 121 -1.05 -5.36 -0.10
CA ILE A 121 -1.35 -6.35 0.92
C ILE A 121 -2.86 -6.55 0.94
N GLU A 122 -3.34 -7.77 0.64
CA GLU A 122 -4.76 -8.06 0.53
C GLU A 122 -5.11 -9.48 0.99
N TYR A 123 -6.39 -9.71 1.25
CA TYR A 123 -6.94 -11.03 1.46
C TYR A 123 -6.94 -11.84 0.16
N ASP A 124 -6.36 -13.04 0.17
CA ASP A 124 -6.33 -13.96 -0.98
C ASP A 124 -7.70 -14.64 -1.17
N ARG A 125 -8.67 -13.84 -1.62
CA ARG A 125 -10.06 -14.29 -1.79
C ARG A 125 -10.72 -13.67 -3.01
N GLU A 126 -11.77 -14.34 -3.52
CA GLU A 126 -12.55 -13.88 -4.68
C GLU A 126 -13.99 -13.53 -4.31
N LYS A 127 -14.50 -14.05 -3.19
CA LYS A 127 -15.87 -13.78 -2.76
C LYS A 127 -15.95 -12.48 -1.98
N SER A 128 -16.85 -11.59 -2.39
CA SER A 128 -17.13 -10.34 -1.70
C SER A 128 -17.86 -10.56 -0.36
N ASN A 129 -17.73 -9.57 0.51
CA ASN A 129 -18.55 -9.42 1.70
C ASN A 129 -18.66 -7.90 2.01
N PRO A 130 -19.44 -7.46 3.02
CA PRO A 130 -19.60 -6.05 3.32
C PRO A 130 -18.30 -5.29 3.65
N TRP A 131 -17.27 -5.97 4.15
CA TRP A 131 -15.97 -5.37 4.49
C TRP A 131 -14.95 -5.45 3.36
N VAL A 132 -15.15 -6.37 2.40
CA VAL A 132 -14.30 -6.57 1.23
C VAL A 132 -15.19 -6.58 -0.02
N PRO A 133 -15.68 -5.41 -0.47
CA PRO A 133 -16.71 -5.33 -1.51
C PRO A 133 -16.20 -5.78 -2.89
N TYR A 134 -14.96 -5.49 -3.23
CA TYR A 134 -14.33 -5.85 -4.51
C TYR A 134 -13.03 -6.61 -4.27
N PRO A 135 -13.11 -7.87 -3.78
CA PRO A 135 -11.93 -8.65 -3.42
C PRO A 135 -11.00 -8.85 -4.61
N ILE A 136 -9.75 -9.13 -4.32
CA ILE A 136 -8.75 -9.44 -5.32
C ILE A 136 -7.79 -10.50 -4.78
N SER A 137 -7.89 -11.74 -5.29
CA SER A 137 -6.92 -12.78 -5.00
C SER A 137 -5.57 -12.44 -5.64
N TYR A 138 -4.48 -13.06 -5.16
CA TYR A 138 -3.17 -12.89 -5.79
C TYR A 138 -3.20 -13.26 -7.27
N ARG A 139 -3.87 -14.36 -7.62
CA ARG A 139 -4.05 -14.80 -9.00
C ARG A 139 -4.76 -13.75 -9.87
N THR A 140 -5.82 -13.13 -9.35
CA THR A 140 -6.54 -12.07 -10.08
C THR A 140 -5.69 -10.83 -10.25
N LEU A 141 -4.91 -10.46 -9.21
CA LEU A 141 -3.96 -9.34 -9.29
C LEU A 141 -2.84 -9.61 -10.30
N GLU A 142 -2.34 -10.84 -10.35
CA GLU A 142 -1.33 -11.27 -11.33
C GLU A 142 -1.86 -11.14 -12.77
N HIS A 143 -3.07 -11.63 -13.05
CA HIS A 143 -3.69 -11.46 -14.37
C HIS A 143 -3.90 -9.98 -14.71
N LEU A 144 -4.37 -9.16 -13.76
CA LEU A 144 -4.58 -7.73 -13.97
C LEU A 144 -3.26 -7.00 -14.28
N SER A 145 -2.14 -7.45 -13.72
CA SER A 145 -0.83 -6.85 -13.98
C SER A 145 -0.40 -6.96 -15.46
N HIS A 146 -0.86 -7.99 -16.18
CA HIS A 146 -0.59 -8.14 -17.62
C HIS A 146 -1.22 -7.03 -18.47
N ASP A 147 -2.31 -6.42 -17.99
CA ASP A 147 -2.99 -5.30 -18.65
C ASP A 147 -2.36 -3.93 -18.31
N LEU A 148 -1.38 -3.94 -17.40
CA LEU A 148 -0.58 -2.77 -17.06
C LEU A 148 0.71 -2.78 -17.91
N LYS A 149 0.86 -1.77 -18.74
CA LYS A 149 2.03 -1.65 -19.61
C LYS A 149 3.33 -1.64 -18.81
N ASN A 150 4.25 -2.54 -19.16
CA ASN A 150 5.57 -2.67 -18.54
C ASN A 150 5.52 -2.98 -17.03
N ALA A 151 4.50 -3.70 -16.60
CA ALA A 151 4.37 -4.11 -15.20
C ALA A 151 4.89 -5.54 -14.99
N SER A 152 5.46 -5.77 -13.83
CA SER A 152 5.74 -7.10 -13.28
C SER A 152 5.22 -7.18 -11.86
N ILE A 153 4.81 -8.37 -11.44
CA ILE A 153 4.31 -8.60 -10.08
C ILE A 153 5.01 -9.79 -9.45
N GLU A 154 5.32 -9.68 -8.18
CA GLU A 154 5.94 -10.73 -7.39
C GLU A 154 5.20 -10.86 -6.05
N LYS A 155 4.92 -12.11 -5.63
CA LYS A 155 4.42 -12.41 -4.29
C LYS A 155 5.60 -12.46 -3.32
N ILE A 156 5.69 -11.47 -2.44
CA ILE A 156 6.83 -11.32 -1.52
C ILE A 156 6.53 -11.81 -0.10
N GLY A 157 5.29 -12.16 0.21
CA GLY A 157 4.92 -12.68 1.53
C GLY A 157 3.49 -13.19 1.61
N SER A 158 3.22 -13.92 2.69
CA SER A 158 1.87 -14.36 3.06
C SER A 158 1.82 -14.64 4.55
N THR A 159 0.64 -14.44 5.15
CA THR A 159 0.38 -14.78 6.55
C THR A 159 -1.03 -15.31 6.72
N PRO A 160 -1.28 -16.25 7.65
CA PRO A 160 -2.63 -16.63 8.01
C PRO A 160 -3.43 -15.44 8.52
N SER A 161 -4.69 -15.38 8.16
CA SER A 161 -5.65 -14.43 8.73
C SER A 161 -6.51 -15.12 9.78
N LYS A 162 -7.04 -14.32 10.73
CA LYS A 162 -8.11 -14.77 11.64
C LYS A 162 -9.46 -14.96 10.91
N TYR A 163 -9.55 -14.49 9.67
CA TYR A 163 -10.70 -14.58 8.79
C TYR A 163 -10.40 -15.58 7.66
N GLU A 164 -11.37 -16.21 7.09
CA GLU A 164 -11.36 -17.38 6.19
C GLU A 164 -10.31 -17.43 5.05
N ALA A 165 -9.49 -16.42 4.86
CA ALA A 165 -8.49 -16.36 3.78
C ALA A 165 -7.13 -15.88 4.31
N ASN A 166 -6.04 -16.38 3.72
CA ASN A 166 -4.71 -15.83 3.97
C ASN A 166 -4.61 -14.39 3.47
N ILE A 167 -3.69 -13.62 4.07
CA ILE A 167 -3.28 -12.33 3.55
C ILE A 167 -2.01 -12.56 2.73
N TYR A 168 -1.97 -12.03 1.50
CA TYR A 168 -0.76 -11.99 0.70
C TYR A 168 -0.16 -10.59 0.67
N SER A 169 1.13 -10.51 0.39
CA SER A 169 1.84 -9.29 0.06
C SER A 169 2.46 -9.44 -1.33
N ALA A 170 2.21 -8.47 -2.19
CA ALA A 170 2.69 -8.43 -3.56
C ALA A 170 3.42 -7.13 -3.87
N LEU A 171 4.45 -7.23 -4.69
CA LEU A 171 5.23 -6.11 -5.20
C LEU A 171 4.93 -5.93 -6.68
N LEU A 172 4.32 -4.81 -7.04
CA LEU A 172 4.08 -4.41 -8.42
C LEU A 172 5.14 -3.38 -8.80
N SER A 173 5.91 -3.67 -9.85
CA SER A 173 6.99 -2.84 -10.40
C SER A 173 6.71 -2.47 -11.84
N PHE A 174 7.30 -1.37 -12.29
CA PHE A 174 7.17 -0.89 -13.69
C PHE A 174 8.56 -0.73 -14.29
N ASN A 175 8.77 -1.33 -15.49
CA ASN A 175 10.02 -1.30 -16.25
C ASN A 175 9.96 -0.26 -17.37
#